data_b729fefa8ae794298728121743f31d4d
#
_entry.id   b729fefa8ae794298728121743f31d4d
#
_cell.length_a   1.000
_cell.length_b   1.000
_cell.length_c   1.000
_cell.angle_alpha   90.00
_cell.angle_beta   90.00
_cell.angle_gamma   90.00
#
_symmetry.space_group_name_H-M   'P 1'
#
loop_
_entity.id
_entity.type
_entity.pdbx_description
1 polymer ?
#
loop_
_entity_poly.entity_id
_entity_poly.type
_entity_poly.pdbx_seq_one_letter_code
_entity_poly.pdbx_strand_id
1 'polypeptide(L)'
;VLETGLIASKTAEKDTVEGAVVNNPGAENEFIKTLPYPLISAQKRCVREISQDLESRRRMNRLVQGDVGSGKTAVAEIAIYKAVKGGYQAVMMAPTEILARQHYDNFLQDFAESGMQVGFLSGSMTAAEERQVLQELAVGEIQILVGTHAVIQPDVEFSNLGLVITDEQHRFVVNQRIKLKDKGANPNILVMTATPIPRTLAVVLYGDMDVSLIDEMPPGRKPVKTLCYDCESHRGRCYDFVEKQIQEGRQAYVVTPLIDESEAMDAKSAQEVYEELRTRFPRTARIHVGMKQEEKDAVM
;
A
#
# COMPACT_ATOMS: atom_id res chain seq x y z
N VAL A 1 -28.45 -9.05 -20.61
CA VAL A 1 -28.91 -10.35 -20.07
C VAL A 1 -27.76 -11.16 -19.51
N LEU A 2 -26.60 -11.27 -20.22
CA LEU A 2 -25.41 -11.97 -19.71
C LEU A 2 -24.73 -11.23 -18.56
N GLU A 3 -24.63 -9.91 -18.60
CA GLU A 3 -24.05 -9.09 -17.51
C GLU A 3 -24.90 -9.14 -16.23
N THR A 4 -26.22 -9.08 -16.35
CA THR A 4 -27.13 -9.16 -15.20
C THR A 4 -27.08 -10.54 -14.52
N GLY A 5 -26.91 -11.62 -15.30
CA GLY A 5 -26.75 -12.96 -14.77
C GLY A 5 -25.43 -13.17 -14.03
N LEU A 6 -24.33 -12.62 -14.54
CA LEU A 6 -22.99 -12.69 -13.89
C LEU A 6 -22.95 -11.87 -12.59
N ILE A 7 -23.59 -10.71 -12.57
CA ILE A 7 -23.69 -9.87 -11.37
C ILE A 7 -24.56 -10.57 -10.32
N ALA A 8 -25.67 -11.17 -10.70
CA ALA A 8 -26.56 -11.86 -9.77
C ALA A 8 -25.94 -13.12 -9.17
N SER A 9 -25.20 -13.92 -9.96
CA SER A 9 -24.50 -15.11 -9.44
C SER A 9 -23.33 -14.75 -8.50
N LYS A 10 -22.59 -13.69 -8.84
CA LYS A 10 -21.50 -13.16 -7.99
C LYS A 10 -22.03 -12.55 -6.69
N THR A 11 -23.20 -11.91 -6.72
CA THR A 11 -23.86 -11.37 -5.51
C THR A 11 -24.29 -12.50 -4.59
N ALA A 12 -24.80 -13.61 -5.13
CA ALA A 12 -25.21 -14.76 -4.35
C ALA A 12 -24.03 -15.50 -3.69
N GLU A 13 -22.87 -15.64 -4.37
CA GLU A 13 -21.64 -16.17 -3.76
C GLU A 13 -21.08 -15.25 -2.66
N LYS A 14 -21.24 -13.95 -2.83
CA LYS A 14 -20.76 -12.93 -1.89
C LYS A 14 -21.47 -13.02 -0.53
N ASP A 15 -22.75 -13.37 -0.53
CA ASP A 15 -23.60 -13.44 0.68
C ASP A 15 -23.42 -14.75 1.48
N THR A 16 -22.71 -15.75 0.97
CA THR A 16 -22.58 -17.08 1.60
C THR A 16 -21.28 -17.28 2.37
N VAL A 17 -20.27 -16.41 2.23
CA VAL A 17 -18.97 -16.57 2.89
C VAL A 17 -18.92 -15.77 4.18
N GLU A 18 -19.00 -16.46 5.32
CA GLU A 18 -18.78 -15.83 6.62
C GLU A 18 -17.32 -15.39 6.77
N GLY A 19 -17.12 -14.13 7.23
CA GLY A 19 -15.81 -13.53 7.51
C GLY A 19 -15.48 -13.55 8.99
N ALA A 20 -14.27 -13.14 9.32
CA ALA A 20 -13.86 -12.85 10.69
C ALA A 20 -14.68 -11.66 11.21
N VAL A 21 -15.55 -11.88 12.20
CA VAL A 21 -16.41 -10.85 12.76
C VAL A 21 -15.66 -10.11 13.87
N VAL A 22 -15.32 -8.86 13.65
CA VAL A 22 -14.63 -8.01 14.63
C VAL A 22 -15.68 -7.35 15.54
N ASN A 23 -16.01 -8.01 16.63
CA ASN A 23 -17.00 -7.51 17.57
C ASN A 23 -16.38 -6.53 18.59
N ASN A 24 -15.96 -5.35 18.13
CA ASN A 24 -15.41 -4.30 18.99
C ASN A 24 -15.89 -2.92 18.51
N PRO A 25 -17.17 -2.58 18.71
CA PRO A 25 -17.74 -1.32 18.25
C PRO A 25 -17.08 -0.13 18.96
N GLY A 26 -16.64 0.85 18.17
CA GLY A 26 -16.05 2.09 18.67
C GLY A 26 -14.54 2.04 18.95
N ALA A 27 -13.86 0.90 18.80
CA ALA A 27 -12.42 0.80 18.96
C ALA A 27 -11.66 1.74 18.02
N GLU A 28 -12.17 1.97 16.81
CA GLU A 28 -11.62 2.93 15.86
C GLU A 28 -11.51 4.36 16.44
N ASN A 29 -12.46 4.75 17.31
CA ASN A 29 -12.46 6.08 17.90
C ASN A 29 -11.37 6.26 18.95
N GLU A 30 -10.89 5.19 19.57
CA GLU A 30 -9.73 5.23 20.47
C GLU A 30 -8.48 5.62 19.70
N PHE A 31 -8.20 4.93 18.60
CA PHE A 31 -7.03 5.20 17.77
C PHE A 31 -7.12 6.56 17.05
N ILE A 32 -8.29 6.97 16.57
CA ILE A 32 -8.49 8.28 15.95
C ILE A 32 -8.09 9.43 16.89
N LYS A 33 -8.25 9.27 18.21
CA LYS A 33 -7.87 10.29 19.20
C LYS A 33 -6.36 10.41 19.38
N THR A 34 -5.58 9.39 19.06
CA THR A 34 -4.11 9.43 19.15
C THR A 34 -3.47 10.08 17.93
N LEU A 35 -4.21 10.18 16.82
CA LEU A 35 -3.68 10.80 15.59
C LEU A 35 -3.35 12.29 15.81
N PRO A 36 -2.19 12.77 15.32
CA PRO A 36 -1.76 14.17 15.49
C PRO A 36 -2.56 15.15 14.60
N TYR A 37 -3.52 14.68 13.84
CA TYR A 37 -4.37 15.46 12.94
C TYR A 37 -5.79 14.91 12.90
N PRO A 38 -6.79 15.77 12.65
CA PRO A 38 -8.15 15.32 12.49
C PRO A 38 -8.36 14.66 11.11
N LEU A 39 -9.16 13.60 11.06
CA LEU A 39 -9.58 12.99 9.81
C LEU A 39 -10.49 13.93 9.01
N ILE A 40 -10.29 13.98 7.67
CA ILE A 40 -11.21 14.64 6.74
C ILE A 40 -12.50 13.83 6.55
N SER A 41 -13.51 14.47 5.94
CA SER A 41 -14.85 13.86 5.80
C SER A 41 -14.82 12.55 5.00
N ALA A 42 -14.04 12.50 3.92
CA ALA A 42 -13.88 11.31 3.10
C ALA A 42 -13.21 10.15 3.86
N GLN A 43 -12.18 10.42 4.68
CA GLN A 43 -11.55 9.40 5.52
C GLN A 43 -12.52 8.86 6.57
N LYS A 44 -13.29 9.74 7.25
CA LYS A 44 -14.31 9.32 8.23
C LYS A 44 -15.38 8.44 7.59
N ARG A 45 -15.77 8.74 6.34
CA ARG A 45 -16.71 7.92 5.56
C ARG A 45 -16.12 6.52 5.32
N CYS A 46 -14.89 6.44 4.80
CA CYS A 46 -14.20 5.18 4.55
C CYS A 46 -14.03 4.34 5.83
N VAL A 47 -13.60 4.95 6.93
CA VAL A 47 -13.47 4.27 8.23
C VAL A 47 -14.80 3.68 8.69
N ARG A 48 -15.91 4.43 8.55
CA ARG A 48 -17.25 3.95 8.90
C ARG A 48 -17.66 2.73 8.06
N GLU A 49 -17.47 2.80 6.75
CA GLU A 49 -17.78 1.71 5.82
C GLU A 49 -16.97 0.45 6.15
N ILE A 50 -15.66 0.60 6.40
CA ILE A 50 -14.77 -0.51 6.80
C ILE A 50 -15.20 -1.08 8.16
N SER A 51 -15.53 -0.23 9.13
CA SER A 51 -15.97 -0.67 10.47
C SER A 51 -17.27 -1.48 10.39
N GLN A 52 -18.23 -1.04 9.57
CA GLN A 52 -19.47 -1.77 9.34
C GLN A 52 -19.23 -3.13 8.69
N ASP A 53 -18.33 -3.21 7.72
CA ASP A 53 -17.97 -4.47 7.10
C ASP A 53 -17.30 -5.41 8.09
N LEU A 54 -16.33 -4.93 8.88
CA LEU A 54 -15.60 -5.72 9.88
C LEU A 54 -16.53 -6.27 10.98
N GLU A 55 -17.58 -5.56 11.35
CA GLU A 55 -18.58 -5.97 12.33
C GLU A 55 -19.65 -6.91 11.74
N SER A 56 -19.72 -6.99 10.42
CA SER A 56 -20.70 -7.85 9.74
C SER A 56 -20.23 -9.32 9.73
N ARG A 57 -21.18 -10.25 9.57
CA ARG A 57 -20.82 -11.67 9.33
C ARG A 57 -20.29 -11.92 7.92
N ARG A 58 -20.56 -10.99 7.01
CA ARG A 58 -20.09 -11.07 5.63
C ARG A 58 -18.61 -10.66 5.56
N ARG A 59 -17.80 -11.49 4.93
CA ARG A 59 -16.38 -11.16 4.70
C ARG A 59 -16.22 -9.85 3.94
N MET A 60 -15.51 -8.90 4.53
CA MET A 60 -15.16 -7.68 3.83
C MET A 60 -14.24 -7.98 2.65
N ASN A 61 -14.54 -7.38 1.50
CA ASN A 61 -13.71 -7.35 0.32
C ASN A 61 -13.81 -5.97 -0.29
N ARG A 62 -12.94 -5.04 0.19
CA ARG A 62 -13.09 -3.61 -0.08
C ARG A 62 -11.84 -3.01 -0.70
N LEU A 63 -12.05 -2.13 -1.69
CA LEU A 63 -11.03 -1.29 -2.31
C LEU A 63 -11.14 0.13 -1.76
N VAL A 64 -10.07 0.64 -1.14
CA VAL A 64 -9.92 2.05 -0.79
C VAL A 64 -9.11 2.73 -1.87
N GLN A 65 -9.75 3.63 -2.60
CA GLN A 65 -9.13 4.41 -3.65
C GLN A 65 -8.98 5.86 -3.22
N GLY A 66 -7.80 6.44 -3.45
CA GLY A 66 -7.52 7.84 -3.14
C GLY A 66 -6.16 8.24 -3.67
N ASP A 67 -5.96 9.49 -4.00
CA ASP A 67 -4.69 9.98 -4.54
C ASP A 67 -3.52 9.79 -3.55
N VAL A 68 -2.28 9.90 -4.03
CA VAL A 68 -1.08 9.84 -3.18
C VAL A 68 -1.18 10.92 -2.10
N GLY A 69 -1.05 10.50 -0.82
CA GLY A 69 -1.15 11.39 0.35
C GLY A 69 -2.58 11.83 0.70
N SER A 70 -3.62 11.16 0.19
CA SER A 70 -4.99 11.33 0.69
C SER A 70 -5.21 10.73 2.10
N GLY A 71 -4.21 10.03 2.64
CA GLY A 71 -4.25 9.40 3.96
C GLY A 71 -4.87 8.01 3.98
N LYS A 72 -4.73 7.23 2.90
CA LYS A 72 -5.14 5.81 2.85
C LYS A 72 -4.50 4.99 3.98
N THR A 73 -3.22 5.25 4.28
CA THR A 73 -2.48 4.57 5.36
C THR A 73 -3.14 4.78 6.71
N ALA A 74 -3.55 6.00 7.05
CA ALA A 74 -4.27 6.27 8.30
C ALA A 74 -5.60 5.49 8.39
N VAL A 75 -6.32 5.34 7.28
CA VAL A 75 -7.54 4.51 7.23
C VAL A 75 -7.21 3.02 7.46
N ALA A 76 -6.09 2.53 6.90
CA ALA A 76 -5.61 1.18 7.11
C ALA A 76 -5.20 0.94 8.57
N GLU A 77 -4.45 1.84 9.19
CA GLU A 77 -4.05 1.79 10.60
C GLU A 77 -5.25 1.70 11.55
N ILE A 78 -6.28 2.50 11.29
CA ILE A 78 -7.54 2.44 12.06
C ILE A 78 -8.22 1.07 11.91
N ALA A 79 -8.23 0.49 10.70
CA ALA A 79 -8.79 -0.83 10.46
C ALA A 79 -7.96 -1.94 11.16
N ILE A 80 -6.62 -1.84 11.12
CA ILE A 80 -5.70 -2.73 11.85
C ILE A 80 -5.97 -2.66 13.34
N TYR A 81 -5.98 -1.44 13.91
CA TYR A 81 -6.25 -1.25 15.34
C TYR A 81 -7.55 -1.91 15.77
N LYS A 82 -8.63 -1.69 15.00
CA LYS A 82 -9.94 -2.29 15.26
C LYS A 82 -9.88 -3.83 15.23
N ALA A 83 -9.24 -4.40 14.22
CA ALA A 83 -9.10 -5.86 14.09
C ALA A 83 -8.30 -6.46 15.25
N VAL A 84 -7.18 -5.85 15.62
CA VAL A 84 -6.33 -6.34 16.73
C VAL A 84 -7.03 -6.21 18.08
N LYS A 85 -7.72 -5.11 18.34
CA LYS A 85 -8.56 -4.95 19.54
C LYS A 85 -9.72 -5.95 19.59
N GLY A 86 -10.17 -6.44 18.45
CA GLY A 86 -11.15 -7.51 18.35
C GLY A 86 -10.58 -8.94 18.54
N GLY A 87 -9.27 -9.06 18.84
CA GLY A 87 -8.61 -10.34 19.10
C GLY A 87 -8.10 -11.06 17.83
N TYR A 88 -7.96 -10.33 16.72
CA TYR A 88 -7.44 -10.86 15.46
C TYR A 88 -6.03 -10.35 15.18
N GLN A 89 -5.31 -11.08 14.35
CA GLN A 89 -4.09 -10.61 13.75
C GLN A 89 -4.39 -9.89 12.43
N ALA A 90 -3.56 -8.92 12.08
CA ALA A 90 -3.63 -8.19 10.82
C ALA A 90 -2.31 -8.30 10.05
N VAL A 91 -2.39 -8.33 8.71
CA VAL A 91 -1.21 -8.30 7.85
C VAL A 91 -1.30 -7.14 6.86
N MET A 92 -0.21 -6.39 6.73
CA MET A 92 -0.01 -5.34 5.73
C MET A 92 1.03 -5.80 4.71
N MET A 93 0.63 -5.88 3.45
CA MET A 93 1.50 -6.29 2.36
C MET A 93 1.80 -5.11 1.45
N ALA A 94 3.09 -4.86 1.19
CA ALA A 94 3.57 -3.85 0.26
C ALA A 94 4.30 -4.49 -0.94
N PRO A 95 4.31 -3.84 -2.12
CA PRO A 95 4.87 -4.40 -3.35
C PRO A 95 6.39 -4.48 -3.34
N THR A 96 7.07 -3.64 -2.55
CA THR A 96 8.52 -3.59 -2.45
C THR A 96 8.96 -3.59 -1.00
N GLU A 97 10.19 -4.03 -0.75
CA GLU A 97 10.76 -4.06 0.59
C GLU A 97 10.92 -2.66 1.19
N ILE A 98 11.29 -1.67 0.37
CA ILE A 98 11.39 -0.27 0.80
C ILE A 98 10.06 0.23 1.36
N LEU A 99 8.96 -0.01 0.64
CA LEU A 99 7.62 0.38 1.10
C LEU A 99 7.17 -0.43 2.32
N ALA A 100 7.49 -1.73 2.36
CA ALA A 100 7.19 -2.55 3.53
C ALA A 100 7.95 -2.06 4.76
N ARG A 101 9.23 -1.71 4.62
CA ARG A 101 10.05 -1.15 5.70
C ARG A 101 9.49 0.20 6.18
N GLN A 102 9.12 1.07 5.26
CA GLN A 102 8.48 2.35 5.59
C GLN A 102 7.17 2.15 6.38
N HIS A 103 6.31 1.22 5.97
CA HIS A 103 5.10 0.92 6.74
C HIS A 103 5.42 0.33 8.12
N TYR A 104 6.41 -0.55 8.20
CA TYR A 104 6.85 -1.14 9.47
C TYR A 104 7.33 -0.07 10.46
N ASP A 105 8.21 0.83 10.01
CA ASP A 105 8.76 1.90 10.85
C ASP A 105 7.67 2.87 11.32
N ASN A 106 6.72 3.21 10.45
CA ASN A 106 5.56 4.02 10.82
C ASN A 106 4.68 3.30 11.85
N PHE A 107 4.37 2.02 11.63
CA PHE A 107 3.52 1.25 12.54
C PHE A 107 4.15 1.05 13.91
N LEU A 108 5.49 0.90 14.00
CA LEU A 108 6.19 0.87 15.29
C LEU A 108 5.94 2.16 16.10
N GLN A 109 5.89 3.31 15.44
CA GLN A 109 5.63 4.60 16.07
C GLN A 109 4.14 4.77 16.41
N ASP A 110 3.25 4.51 15.45
CA ASP A 110 1.82 4.78 15.55
C ASP A 110 1.11 3.84 16.53
N PHE A 111 1.61 2.60 16.67
CA PHE A 111 1.07 1.61 17.62
C PHE A 111 1.86 1.51 18.94
N ALA A 112 2.91 2.31 19.15
CA ALA A 112 3.76 2.23 20.36
C ALA A 112 2.96 2.34 21.66
N GLU A 113 2.03 3.28 21.75
CA GLU A 113 1.21 3.49 22.95
C GLU A 113 0.13 2.42 23.15
N SER A 114 -0.21 1.67 22.10
CA SER A 114 -1.24 0.64 22.16
C SER A 114 -0.76 -0.70 22.75
N GLY A 115 0.56 -0.88 22.86
CA GLY A 115 1.20 -2.13 23.27
C GLY A 115 1.11 -3.26 22.24
N MET A 116 0.70 -2.97 21.01
CA MET A 116 0.61 -3.95 19.92
C MET A 116 2.00 -4.26 19.36
N GLN A 117 2.32 -5.54 19.19
CA GLN A 117 3.58 -5.98 18.62
C GLN A 117 3.49 -6.04 17.09
N VAL A 118 4.43 -5.32 16.44
CA VAL A 118 4.56 -5.27 14.98
C VAL A 118 5.76 -6.10 14.57
N GLY A 119 5.55 -7.06 13.68
CA GLY A 119 6.59 -7.87 13.06
C GLY A 119 6.84 -7.46 11.61
N PHE A 120 8.04 -7.76 11.10
CA PHE A 120 8.43 -7.52 9.71
C PHE A 120 8.85 -8.83 9.05
N LEU A 121 8.45 -9.04 7.79
CA LEU A 121 8.83 -10.24 7.02
C LEU A 121 9.14 -9.87 5.56
N SER A 122 10.38 -10.12 5.13
CA SER A 122 10.83 -9.91 3.75
C SER A 122 11.80 -11.01 3.32
N GLY A 123 12.00 -11.13 2.01
CA GLY A 123 12.93 -12.13 1.47
C GLY A 123 14.41 -11.84 1.69
N SER A 124 14.78 -10.67 2.24
CA SER A 124 16.15 -10.30 2.54
C SER A 124 16.60 -10.65 3.98
N MET A 125 15.68 -11.12 4.82
CA MET A 125 15.96 -11.50 6.21
C MET A 125 16.82 -12.76 6.29
N THR A 126 17.60 -12.87 7.37
CA THR A 126 18.30 -14.11 7.67
C THR A 126 17.31 -15.21 8.10
N ALA A 127 17.67 -16.47 7.86
CA ALA A 127 16.82 -17.61 8.25
C ALA A 127 16.56 -17.70 9.77
N ALA A 128 17.41 -17.09 10.60
CA ALA A 128 17.21 -17.04 12.04
C ALA A 128 16.15 -16.02 12.44
N GLU A 129 16.24 -14.81 11.88
CA GLU A 129 15.25 -13.74 12.09
C GLU A 129 13.88 -14.15 11.56
N GLU A 130 13.83 -14.69 10.35
CA GLU A 130 12.59 -15.21 9.76
C GLU A 130 11.91 -16.25 10.66
N ARG A 131 12.67 -17.24 11.14
CA ARG A 131 12.16 -18.28 12.03
C ARG A 131 11.59 -17.72 13.32
N GLN A 132 12.26 -16.72 13.91
CA GLN A 132 11.79 -16.07 15.13
C GLN A 132 10.45 -15.38 14.88
N VAL A 133 10.35 -14.56 13.82
CA VAL A 133 9.12 -13.85 13.45
C VAL A 133 7.97 -14.85 13.21
N LEU A 134 8.24 -15.95 12.50
CA LEU A 134 7.23 -16.98 12.22
C LEU A 134 6.74 -17.66 13.52
N GLN A 135 7.62 -17.93 14.48
CA GLN A 135 7.24 -18.49 15.77
C GLN A 135 6.38 -17.53 16.59
N GLU A 136 6.79 -16.27 16.72
CA GLU A 136 6.05 -15.23 17.44
C GLU A 136 4.66 -14.96 16.80
N LEU A 137 4.58 -15.04 15.46
CA LEU A 137 3.34 -14.89 14.70
C LEU A 137 2.37 -16.06 14.98
N ALA A 138 2.88 -17.29 14.93
CA ALA A 138 2.08 -18.51 15.11
C ALA A 138 1.50 -18.63 16.53
N VAL A 139 2.18 -18.12 17.54
CA VAL A 139 1.66 -18.09 18.93
C VAL A 139 0.84 -16.83 19.24
N GLY A 140 0.77 -15.87 18.31
CA GLY A 140 -0.04 -14.65 18.45
C GLY A 140 0.63 -13.52 19.24
N GLU A 141 1.94 -13.61 19.51
CA GLU A 141 2.72 -12.51 20.11
C GLU A 141 2.83 -11.31 19.15
N ILE A 142 3.05 -11.58 17.86
CA ILE A 142 2.95 -10.56 16.81
C ILE A 142 1.49 -10.43 16.40
N GLN A 143 0.87 -9.27 16.64
CA GLN A 143 -0.50 -8.96 16.22
C GLN A 143 -0.58 -8.32 14.84
N ILE A 144 0.46 -7.59 14.43
CA ILE A 144 0.53 -6.87 13.16
C ILE A 144 1.77 -7.35 12.41
N LEU A 145 1.60 -7.96 11.24
CA LEU A 145 2.71 -8.35 10.37
C LEU A 145 2.79 -7.40 9.17
N VAL A 146 3.95 -6.82 8.91
CA VAL A 146 4.22 -6.02 7.72
C VAL A 146 5.25 -6.74 6.87
N GLY A 147 5.05 -6.80 5.56
CA GLY A 147 6.04 -7.41 4.69
C GLY A 147 5.72 -7.33 3.21
N THR A 148 6.53 -8.03 2.43
CA THR A 148 6.34 -8.18 0.98
C THR A 148 5.50 -9.43 0.68
N HIS A 149 5.60 -9.97 -0.53
CA HIS A 149 4.97 -11.26 -0.89
C HIS A 149 5.41 -12.45 -0.02
N ALA A 150 6.46 -12.31 0.78
CA ALA A 150 6.90 -13.33 1.74
C ALA A 150 5.79 -13.69 2.75
N VAL A 151 4.94 -12.75 3.14
CA VAL A 151 3.86 -12.96 4.12
C VAL A 151 2.78 -13.96 3.68
N ILE A 152 2.72 -14.30 2.40
CA ILE A 152 1.75 -15.25 1.84
C ILE A 152 2.38 -16.61 1.49
N GLN A 153 3.64 -16.85 1.86
CA GLN A 153 4.28 -18.16 1.66
C GLN A 153 3.59 -19.24 2.50
N PRO A 154 3.63 -20.51 2.08
CA PRO A 154 2.89 -21.59 2.75
C PRO A 154 3.26 -21.80 4.22
N ASP A 155 4.50 -21.53 4.57
CA ASP A 155 5.10 -21.70 5.90
C ASP A 155 4.77 -20.58 6.89
N VAL A 156 4.16 -19.48 6.42
CA VAL A 156 3.68 -18.40 7.31
C VAL A 156 2.33 -18.79 7.92
N GLU A 157 2.30 -19.12 9.19
CA GLU A 157 1.11 -19.47 9.93
C GLU A 157 0.70 -18.35 10.90
N PHE A 158 -0.59 -18.03 10.92
CA PHE A 158 -1.18 -17.06 11.84
C PHE A 158 -2.00 -17.78 12.90
N SER A 159 -1.93 -17.30 14.13
CA SER A 159 -2.79 -17.81 15.22
C SER A 159 -4.28 -17.49 14.97
N ASN A 160 -4.58 -16.27 14.54
CA ASN A 160 -5.97 -15.82 14.30
C ASN A 160 -6.01 -14.65 13.30
N LEU A 161 -5.74 -14.91 12.01
CA LEU A 161 -5.74 -13.87 10.97
C LEU A 161 -7.16 -13.38 10.67
N GLY A 162 -7.45 -12.10 10.93
CA GLY A 162 -8.76 -11.48 10.66
C GLY A 162 -8.77 -10.40 9.60
N LEU A 163 -7.61 -9.77 9.32
CA LEU A 163 -7.53 -8.68 8.35
C LEU A 163 -6.27 -8.77 7.49
N VAL A 164 -6.45 -8.65 6.19
CA VAL A 164 -5.38 -8.56 5.20
C VAL A 164 -5.49 -7.24 4.47
N ILE A 165 -4.42 -6.47 4.46
CA ILE A 165 -4.30 -5.21 3.74
C ILE A 165 -3.24 -5.32 2.67
N THR A 166 -3.53 -4.83 1.46
CA THR A 166 -2.55 -4.77 0.36
C THR A 166 -2.43 -3.34 -0.15
N ASP A 167 -1.20 -2.84 -0.26
CA ASP A 167 -0.92 -1.51 -0.79
C ASP A 167 -0.43 -1.59 -2.24
N GLU A 168 -0.97 -0.73 -3.12
CA GLU A 168 -0.55 -0.48 -4.52
C GLU A 168 -0.45 -1.72 -5.45
N GLN A 169 -1.19 -2.81 -5.24
CA GLN A 169 -1.06 -4.02 -6.06
C GLN A 169 -2.15 -4.24 -7.11
N HIS A 170 -1.88 -3.82 -8.36
CA HIS A 170 -2.77 -4.08 -9.51
C HIS A 170 -2.75 -5.51 -10.06
N ARG A 171 -1.72 -6.32 -9.81
CA ARG A 171 -1.54 -7.64 -10.46
C ARG A 171 -1.68 -8.86 -9.56
N PHE A 172 -1.65 -8.70 -8.24
CA PHE A 172 -1.51 -9.83 -7.30
C PHE A 172 -2.82 -10.33 -6.67
N VAL A 173 -3.88 -9.54 -6.73
CA VAL A 173 -5.08 -9.73 -5.89
C VAL A 173 -5.80 -11.06 -6.11
N VAL A 174 -5.86 -11.59 -7.33
CA VAL A 174 -6.68 -12.79 -7.61
C VAL A 174 -6.02 -14.09 -7.12
N ASN A 175 -4.75 -14.31 -7.45
CA ASN A 175 -4.06 -15.56 -7.08
C ASN A 175 -3.64 -15.62 -5.60
N GLN A 176 -3.41 -14.48 -4.98
CA GLN A 176 -3.02 -14.39 -3.57
C GLN A 176 -4.23 -14.49 -2.63
N ARG A 177 -5.40 -14.00 -3.05
CA ARG A 177 -6.67 -14.25 -2.32
C ARG A 177 -6.95 -15.74 -2.11
N ILE A 178 -6.63 -16.57 -3.11
CA ILE A 178 -6.81 -18.02 -3.02
C ILE A 178 -5.87 -18.58 -1.95
N LYS A 179 -4.60 -18.19 -1.94
CA LYS A 179 -3.61 -18.65 -0.96
C LYS A 179 -3.88 -18.15 0.47
N LEU A 180 -4.45 -16.94 0.61
CA LEU A 180 -4.81 -16.39 1.92
C LEU A 180 -6.11 -17.00 2.48
N LYS A 181 -7.00 -17.53 1.63
CA LYS A 181 -8.16 -18.33 2.08
C LYS A 181 -7.75 -19.56 2.85
N ASP A 182 -6.61 -20.14 2.51
CA ASP A 182 -6.12 -21.38 3.14
C ASP A 182 -5.40 -21.12 4.47
N LYS A 183 -5.09 -19.84 4.80
CA LYS A 183 -4.30 -19.45 5.99
C LYS A 183 -5.11 -19.02 7.21
N GLY A 184 -6.43 -19.01 7.14
CA GLY A 184 -7.30 -18.62 8.26
C GLY A 184 -8.77 -18.72 7.92
N ALA A 185 -9.64 -18.56 8.93
CA ALA A 185 -11.08 -18.57 8.76
C ALA A 185 -11.57 -17.33 7.97
N ASN A 186 -11.35 -17.28 6.65
CA ASN A 186 -11.84 -16.23 5.75
C ASN A 186 -11.53 -14.78 6.21
N PRO A 187 -10.26 -14.36 6.22
CA PRO A 187 -9.91 -13.02 6.68
C PRO A 187 -10.57 -11.93 5.83
N ASN A 188 -10.86 -10.80 6.43
CA ASN A 188 -11.31 -9.59 5.74
C ASN A 188 -10.19 -9.04 4.84
N ILE A 189 -10.54 -8.54 3.67
CA ILE A 189 -9.58 -8.05 2.68
C ILE A 189 -9.82 -6.56 2.41
N LEU A 190 -8.78 -5.77 2.58
CA LEU A 190 -8.72 -4.35 2.25
C LEU A 190 -7.61 -4.13 1.23
N VAL A 191 -7.95 -3.61 0.07
CA VAL A 191 -6.98 -3.22 -0.97
C VAL A 191 -6.91 -1.71 -1.03
N MET A 192 -5.71 -1.16 -1.09
CA MET A 192 -5.50 0.28 -1.28
C MET A 192 -4.87 0.55 -2.64
N THR A 193 -5.28 1.64 -3.29
CA THR A 193 -4.65 2.10 -4.53
C THR A 193 -4.66 3.62 -4.65
N ALA A 194 -3.57 4.18 -5.19
CA ALA A 194 -3.50 5.59 -5.57
C ALA A 194 -3.96 5.82 -7.01
N THR A 195 -3.99 4.79 -7.86
CA THR A 195 -4.42 4.97 -9.23
C THR A 195 -5.94 5.15 -9.32
N PRO A 196 -6.42 6.22 -9.97
CA PRO A 196 -7.84 6.39 -10.21
C PRO A 196 -8.31 5.33 -11.22
N ILE A 197 -9.01 4.31 -10.74
CA ILE A 197 -9.62 3.29 -11.58
C ILE A 197 -11.05 3.73 -11.85
N PRO A 198 -11.46 3.96 -13.11
CA PRO A 198 -12.85 4.24 -13.44
C PRO A 198 -13.76 3.15 -12.86
N ARG A 199 -14.92 3.55 -12.30
CA ARG A 199 -15.86 2.63 -11.62
C ARG A 199 -16.21 1.42 -12.49
N THR A 200 -16.39 1.61 -13.78
CA THR A 200 -16.67 0.55 -14.76
C THR A 200 -15.50 -0.43 -14.88
N LEU A 201 -14.27 0.05 -14.88
CA LEU A 201 -13.07 -0.79 -14.94
C LEU A 201 -12.82 -1.48 -13.59
N ALA A 202 -13.11 -0.82 -12.46
CA ALA A 202 -13.02 -1.42 -11.15
C ALA A 202 -13.96 -2.63 -11.02
N VAL A 203 -15.19 -2.54 -11.53
CA VAL A 203 -16.14 -3.67 -11.58
C VAL A 203 -15.62 -4.82 -12.46
N VAL A 204 -14.94 -4.52 -13.56
CA VAL A 204 -14.38 -5.56 -14.46
C VAL A 204 -13.15 -6.23 -13.86
N LEU A 205 -12.24 -5.45 -13.25
CA LEU A 205 -10.97 -5.95 -12.70
C LEU A 205 -11.12 -6.57 -11.31
N TYR A 206 -12.02 -6.02 -10.50
CA TYR A 206 -12.18 -6.37 -9.10
C TYR A 206 -13.57 -6.91 -8.74
N GLY A 207 -14.45 -6.98 -9.69
CA GLY A 207 -15.81 -7.54 -9.85
C GLY A 207 -16.68 -7.81 -8.61
N ASP A 208 -16.07 -8.12 -7.47
CA ASP A 208 -16.70 -8.50 -6.22
C ASP A 208 -16.33 -7.58 -5.04
N MET A 209 -15.58 -6.48 -5.29
CA MET A 209 -15.15 -5.54 -4.24
C MET A 209 -16.13 -4.39 -4.06
N ASP A 210 -16.35 -4.03 -2.81
CA ASP A 210 -16.97 -2.76 -2.45
C ASP A 210 -15.90 -1.65 -2.55
N VAL A 211 -16.28 -0.45 -3.01
CA VAL A 211 -15.34 0.64 -3.27
C VAL A 211 -15.61 1.81 -2.34
N SER A 212 -14.59 2.21 -1.58
CA SER A 212 -14.55 3.44 -0.80
C SER A 212 -13.62 4.45 -1.46
N LEU A 213 -14.08 5.67 -1.66
CA LEU A 213 -13.32 6.72 -2.35
C LEU A 213 -12.93 7.81 -1.36
N ILE A 214 -11.61 8.12 -1.31
CA ILE A 214 -11.10 9.32 -0.65
C ILE A 214 -10.90 10.38 -1.72
N ASP A 215 -11.93 11.18 -1.94
CA ASP A 215 -12.05 12.21 -2.98
C ASP A 215 -11.69 13.61 -2.48
N GLU A 216 -11.15 13.71 -1.28
CA GLU A 216 -10.67 14.94 -0.65
C GLU A 216 -9.19 14.83 -0.28
N MET A 217 -8.49 15.96 -0.29
CA MET A 217 -7.10 16.03 0.18
C MET A 217 -7.03 16.62 1.58
N PRO A 218 -6.11 16.11 2.44
CA PRO A 218 -5.86 16.71 3.74
C PRO A 218 -5.48 18.19 3.63
N PRO A 219 -5.84 19.04 4.62
CA PRO A 219 -5.49 20.45 4.64
C PRO A 219 -3.97 20.67 4.53
N GLY A 220 -3.58 21.75 3.85
CA GLY A 220 -2.16 22.14 3.70
C GLY A 220 -1.46 21.54 2.49
N ARG A 221 -2.06 20.60 1.77
CA ARG A 221 -1.48 20.05 0.56
C ARG A 221 -1.69 21.01 -0.63
N LYS A 222 -0.60 21.39 -1.26
CA LYS A 222 -0.64 22.24 -2.46
C LYS A 222 -0.95 21.38 -3.69
N PRO A 223 -1.78 21.87 -4.63
CA PRO A 223 -2.01 21.17 -5.88
C PRO A 223 -0.71 21.05 -6.68
N VAL A 224 -0.48 19.87 -7.25
CA VAL A 224 0.67 19.63 -8.14
C VAL A 224 0.38 20.27 -9.49
N LYS A 225 1.33 21.08 -9.98
CA LYS A 225 1.28 21.66 -11.32
C LYS A 225 2.00 20.73 -12.29
N THR A 226 1.23 20.07 -13.15
CA THR A 226 1.79 19.21 -14.21
C THR A 226 1.92 20.01 -15.51
N LEU A 227 3.09 19.93 -16.13
CA LEU A 227 3.37 20.53 -17.44
C LEU A 227 3.83 19.42 -18.37
N CYS A 228 3.30 19.41 -19.59
CA CYS A 228 3.70 18.47 -20.64
C CYS A 228 4.47 19.24 -21.72
N TYR A 229 5.61 18.71 -22.12
CA TYR A 229 6.44 19.26 -23.18
C TYR A 229 6.75 18.14 -24.18
N ASP A 230 6.49 18.40 -25.43
CA ASP A 230 6.57 17.43 -26.54
C ASP A 230 7.83 17.57 -27.42
N CYS A 231 8.71 18.50 -27.08
CA CYS A 231 9.91 18.76 -27.88
C CYS A 231 11.18 18.99 -27.04
N GLU A 232 12.32 18.58 -27.61
CA GLU A 232 13.64 18.72 -26.97
C GLU A 232 14.01 20.18 -26.64
N SER A 233 13.52 21.15 -27.43
CA SER A 233 13.80 22.59 -27.19
C SER A 233 13.30 23.09 -25.83
N HIS A 234 12.33 22.41 -25.23
CA HIS A 234 11.82 22.74 -23.89
C HIS A 234 12.56 22.02 -22.75
N ARG A 235 13.38 21.01 -23.06
CA ARG A 235 14.13 20.25 -22.06
C ARG A 235 15.11 21.13 -21.28
N GLY A 236 15.79 22.05 -21.97
CA GLY A 236 16.65 23.03 -21.34
C GLY A 236 15.92 23.87 -20.30
N ARG A 237 14.72 24.37 -20.63
CA ARG A 237 13.87 25.14 -19.69
C ARG A 237 13.42 24.34 -18.49
N CYS A 238 13.16 23.03 -18.66
CA CYS A 238 12.86 22.15 -17.53
C CYS A 238 14.05 22.06 -16.58
N TYR A 239 15.25 21.89 -17.12
CA TYR A 239 16.46 21.84 -16.29
C TYR A 239 16.81 23.16 -15.64
N ASP A 240 16.56 24.31 -16.29
CA ASP A 240 16.69 25.64 -15.67
C ASP A 240 15.73 25.79 -14.48
N PHE A 241 14.51 25.29 -14.63
CA PHE A 241 13.54 25.26 -13.52
C PHE A 241 14.01 24.34 -12.38
N VAL A 242 14.49 23.14 -12.70
CA VAL A 242 15.04 22.18 -11.71
C VAL A 242 16.20 22.80 -10.96
N GLU A 243 17.12 23.47 -11.64
CA GLU A 243 18.27 24.15 -11.02
C GLU A 243 17.83 25.19 -9.99
N LYS A 244 16.83 26.00 -10.33
CA LYS A 244 16.25 26.97 -9.40
C LYS A 244 15.63 26.29 -8.17
N GLN A 245 14.93 25.15 -8.36
CA GLN A 245 14.35 24.41 -7.25
C GLN A 245 15.42 23.81 -6.33
N ILE A 246 16.52 23.32 -6.90
CA ILE A 246 17.66 22.80 -6.13
C ILE A 246 18.34 23.93 -5.33
N GLN A 247 18.51 25.11 -5.92
CA GLN A 247 19.04 26.29 -5.21
C GLN A 247 18.14 26.72 -4.05
N GLU A 248 16.83 26.51 -4.16
CA GLU A 248 15.85 26.73 -3.08
C GLU A 248 15.85 25.61 -2.02
N GLY A 249 16.77 24.63 -2.10
CA GLY A 249 16.89 23.50 -1.14
C GLY A 249 15.94 22.34 -1.40
N ARG A 250 15.32 22.27 -2.59
CA ARG A 250 14.43 21.16 -2.96
C ARG A 250 15.18 20.04 -3.67
N GLN A 251 14.56 18.88 -3.74
CA GLN A 251 15.05 17.72 -4.49
C GLN A 251 14.26 17.59 -5.81
N ALA A 252 14.89 16.98 -6.81
CA ALA A 252 14.27 16.66 -8.09
C ALA A 252 14.51 15.19 -8.45
N TYR A 253 13.49 14.53 -8.98
CA TYR A 253 13.58 13.16 -9.49
C TYR A 253 13.40 13.18 -11.00
N VAL A 254 14.31 12.52 -11.71
CA VAL A 254 14.23 12.32 -13.17
C VAL A 254 14.01 10.82 -13.41
N VAL A 255 12.88 10.47 -13.97
CA VAL A 255 12.49 9.08 -14.21
C VAL A 255 12.63 8.77 -15.70
N THR A 256 13.32 7.70 -16.04
CA THR A 256 13.51 7.21 -17.40
C THR A 256 12.90 5.82 -17.56
N PRO A 257 12.36 5.46 -18.73
CA PRO A 257 11.72 4.16 -18.96
C PRO A 257 12.70 3.00 -19.10
N LEU A 258 13.96 3.27 -19.45
CA LEU A 258 14.99 2.28 -19.75
C LEU A 258 16.18 2.40 -18.80
N ILE A 259 16.81 1.27 -18.49
CA ILE A 259 18.04 1.20 -17.68
C ILE A 259 19.26 1.39 -18.61
N ASP A 260 19.28 0.68 -19.72
CA ASP A 260 20.34 0.70 -20.73
C ASP A 260 19.77 1.00 -22.12
N GLU A 261 20.65 1.29 -23.08
CA GLU A 261 20.27 1.50 -24.47
C GLU A 261 19.53 0.29 -25.04
N SER A 262 18.37 0.53 -25.66
CA SER A 262 17.61 -0.47 -26.39
C SER A 262 17.37 0.02 -27.81
N GLU A 263 17.76 -0.77 -28.78
CA GLU A 263 17.55 -0.47 -30.21
C GLU A 263 16.07 -0.34 -30.61
N ALA A 264 15.15 -0.76 -29.74
CA ALA A 264 13.71 -0.80 -30.04
C ALA A 264 12.95 0.47 -29.64
N MET A 265 13.54 1.40 -28.90
CA MET A 265 12.87 2.63 -28.43
C MET A 265 13.80 3.83 -28.55
N ASP A 266 13.31 4.90 -29.14
CA ASP A 266 13.98 6.21 -29.28
C ASP A 266 13.97 7.00 -27.94
N ALA A 267 14.31 6.34 -26.84
CA ALA A 267 14.29 6.89 -25.49
C ALA A 267 15.69 6.76 -24.86
N LYS A 268 16.19 7.89 -24.33
CA LYS A 268 17.46 7.89 -23.58
C LYS A 268 17.40 6.98 -22.37
N SER A 269 18.44 6.18 -22.19
CA SER A 269 18.61 5.32 -21.03
C SER A 269 18.84 6.10 -19.73
N ALA A 270 18.64 5.46 -18.59
CA ALA A 270 18.95 6.06 -17.29
C ALA A 270 20.45 6.44 -17.18
N GLN A 271 21.33 5.68 -17.83
CA GLN A 271 22.76 5.94 -17.85
C GLN A 271 23.08 7.22 -18.62
N GLU A 272 22.55 7.38 -19.84
CA GLU A 272 22.80 8.58 -20.65
C GLU A 272 22.28 9.85 -19.97
N VAL A 273 21.07 9.77 -19.42
CA VAL A 273 20.47 10.89 -18.68
C VAL A 273 21.27 11.22 -17.41
N TYR A 274 21.80 10.22 -16.72
CA TYR A 274 22.66 10.43 -15.56
C TYR A 274 23.95 11.14 -15.94
N GLU A 275 24.65 10.73 -17.00
CA GLU A 275 25.88 11.38 -17.47
C GLU A 275 25.62 12.83 -17.93
N GLU A 276 24.51 13.07 -18.62
CA GLU A 276 24.08 14.43 -19.02
C GLU A 276 23.83 15.31 -17.78
N LEU A 277 23.08 14.80 -16.79
CA LEU A 277 22.70 15.58 -15.62
C LEU A 277 23.87 15.82 -14.66
N ARG A 278 24.79 14.87 -14.52
CA ARG A 278 25.95 14.96 -13.62
C ARG A 278 26.85 16.14 -13.98
N THR A 279 26.95 16.49 -15.27
CA THR A 279 27.73 17.66 -15.72
C THR A 279 27.14 18.97 -15.25
N ARG A 280 25.80 19.04 -15.13
CA ARG A 280 25.06 20.24 -14.72
C ARG A 280 24.78 20.25 -13.21
N PHE A 281 24.50 19.10 -12.62
CA PHE A 281 24.13 18.92 -11.22
C PHE A 281 25.13 17.97 -10.52
N PRO A 282 26.18 18.48 -9.86
CA PRO A 282 27.23 17.63 -9.27
C PRO A 282 26.74 16.65 -8.19
N ARG A 283 25.59 16.95 -7.56
CA ARG A 283 24.95 16.09 -6.53
C ARG A 283 23.88 15.17 -7.13
N THR A 284 24.10 14.65 -8.33
CA THR A 284 23.19 13.69 -8.95
C THR A 284 23.59 12.27 -8.56
N ALA A 285 22.61 11.48 -8.13
CA ALA A 285 22.76 10.05 -7.90
C ALA A 285 21.80 9.28 -8.82
N ARG A 286 22.10 8.01 -9.07
CA ARG A 286 21.30 7.13 -9.91
C ARG A 286 20.82 5.93 -9.09
N ILE A 287 19.56 5.57 -9.28
CA ILE A 287 18.97 4.35 -8.72
C ILE A 287 18.30 3.57 -9.84
N HIS A 288 18.55 2.27 -9.91
CA HIS A 288 17.88 1.37 -10.85
C HIS A 288 17.68 -0.04 -10.25
N VAL A 289 16.84 -0.85 -10.92
CA VAL A 289 16.40 -2.16 -10.42
C VAL A 289 17.58 -3.11 -10.16
N GLY A 290 18.64 -3.07 -10.99
CA GLY A 290 19.81 -3.95 -10.87
C GLY A 290 20.79 -3.61 -9.74
N MET A 291 20.59 -2.50 -8.99
CA MET A 291 21.44 -2.16 -7.85
C MET A 291 21.09 -3.01 -6.62
N LYS A 292 22.10 -3.31 -5.79
CA LYS A 292 21.92 -3.95 -4.49
C LYS A 292 21.17 -3.02 -3.53
N GLN A 293 20.46 -3.60 -2.56
CA GLN A 293 19.67 -2.82 -1.61
C GLN A 293 20.52 -1.82 -0.82
N GLU A 294 21.69 -2.26 -0.33
CA GLU A 294 22.65 -1.41 0.39
C GLU A 294 23.07 -0.17 -0.41
N GLU A 295 23.25 -0.32 -1.73
CA GLU A 295 23.59 0.80 -2.63
C GLU A 295 22.43 1.75 -2.81
N LYS A 296 21.18 1.23 -2.88
CA LYS A 296 19.98 2.04 -2.95
C LYS A 296 19.76 2.85 -1.68
N ASP A 297 19.96 2.21 -0.52
CA ASP A 297 19.80 2.86 0.79
C ASP A 297 20.86 3.93 1.04
N ALA A 298 22.07 3.75 0.51
CA ALA A 298 23.13 4.76 0.60
C ALA A 298 22.87 6.00 -0.28
N VAL A 299 22.04 5.88 -1.30
CA VAL A 299 21.68 6.98 -2.22
C VAL A 299 20.44 7.73 -1.71
N MET A 300 19.52 7.04 -1.04
CA MET A 300 18.28 7.62 -0.48
C MET A 300 18.51 8.34 0.84
#